data_5b53c9500645f8060f3a3c1a699c892c
#
_entry.id   5b53c9500645f8060f3a3c1a699c892c
#
_cell.length_a   1.000
_cell.length_b   1.000
_cell.length_c   1.000
_cell.angle_alpha   90.00
_cell.angle_beta   90.00
_cell.angle_gamma   90.00
#
_symmetry.space_group_name_H-M   'P 1'
#
loop_
_entity.id
_entity.type
_entity.pdbx_description
1 polymer ?
#
loop_
_entity_poly.entity_id
_entity_poly.type
_entity_poly.pdbx_seq_one_letter_code
_entity_poly.pdbx_strand_id
1 'polypeptide(L)'
;MTASPTPGRRPHLDRITWITYLQLSLFAFFLYGFGATQALLRDEQGTSRTIASLHAIVFAAANVVAGLLIPRLMERWGRGRVIRYAVIVMSLGIAVYTAPFGLPASLIGTALVSCGGVSLVATANAFILDYQGSAGPAALTQANALAALFGFLVPLIIGLTTALAWGWRTGLWALIVALLVTELLRSRQPHTPRLQLAQGPRPQHPTTAGCSGHDHSPMPRRFWWSLGVVGLLLATEFTLTLWSADLLRERAGLGPAAAAASLAAVTGGMFLGRIVGSRLAQRWRVDRLLV
;
A
#
# COMPACT_ATOMS: atom_id res chain seq x y z
N MET A 1 39.54 -3.24 -4.37
CA MET A 1 38.94 -4.53 -4.76
C MET A 1 37.43 -4.34 -4.78
N THR A 2 36.84 -4.10 -5.95
CA THR A 2 35.40 -3.93 -6.15
C THR A 2 34.77 -5.32 -6.22
N ALA A 3 34.07 -5.72 -5.18
CA ALA A 3 33.31 -6.97 -5.18
C ALA A 3 32.32 -6.95 -6.33
N SER A 4 32.42 -7.89 -7.26
CA SER A 4 31.46 -8.12 -8.33
C SER A 4 30.09 -8.34 -7.72
N PRO A 5 29.01 -7.70 -8.23
CA PRO A 5 27.67 -7.96 -7.74
C PRO A 5 27.35 -9.44 -8.01
N THR A 6 27.16 -10.20 -6.94
CA THR A 6 26.68 -11.58 -7.01
C THR A 6 25.36 -11.60 -7.79
N PRO A 7 25.18 -12.46 -8.81
CA PRO A 7 23.93 -12.53 -9.57
C PRO A 7 22.78 -12.80 -8.61
N GLY A 8 21.80 -11.91 -8.62
CA GLY A 8 20.69 -11.91 -7.68
C GLY A 8 19.98 -13.27 -7.67
N ARG A 9 19.94 -13.91 -6.51
CA ARG A 9 19.16 -15.14 -6.32
C ARG A 9 17.71 -14.88 -6.69
N ARG A 10 17.10 -15.80 -7.45
CA ARG A 10 15.68 -15.71 -7.80
C ARG A 10 14.81 -15.89 -6.54
N PRO A 11 13.74 -15.11 -6.35
CA PRO A 11 12.81 -15.29 -5.24
C PRO A 11 12.20 -16.70 -5.22
N HIS A 12 11.99 -17.24 -4.03
CA HIS A 12 11.22 -18.47 -3.85
C HIS A 12 9.73 -18.13 -3.94
N LEU A 13 9.06 -18.59 -4.99
CA LEU A 13 7.64 -18.36 -5.24
C LEU A 13 6.79 -19.49 -4.62
N ASP A 14 6.85 -19.63 -3.31
CA ASP A 14 6.01 -20.53 -2.55
C ASP A 14 4.64 -19.91 -2.19
N ARG A 15 3.75 -20.72 -1.61
CA ARG A 15 2.38 -20.28 -1.28
C ARG A 15 2.36 -19.06 -0.34
N ILE A 16 3.25 -19.02 0.64
CA ILE A 16 3.26 -17.90 1.60
C ILE A 16 3.72 -16.60 0.93
N THR A 17 4.66 -16.65 0.01
CA THR A 17 5.13 -15.52 -0.79
C THR A 17 3.98 -14.98 -1.65
N TRP A 18 3.25 -15.84 -2.37
CA TRP A 18 2.11 -15.43 -3.16
C TRP A 18 0.97 -14.84 -2.33
N ILE A 19 0.65 -15.44 -1.17
CA ILE A 19 -0.37 -14.90 -0.27
C ILE A 19 0.04 -13.50 0.21
N THR A 20 1.32 -13.30 0.57
CA THR A 20 1.81 -12.00 1.02
C THR A 20 1.77 -10.97 -0.11
N TYR A 21 2.13 -11.36 -1.35
CA TYR A 21 2.01 -10.49 -2.52
C TYR A 21 0.55 -10.06 -2.76
N LEU A 22 -0.39 -11.01 -2.65
CA LEU A 22 -1.82 -10.72 -2.77
C LEU A 22 -2.29 -9.76 -1.68
N GLN A 23 -1.88 -9.96 -0.42
CA GLN A 23 -2.24 -9.04 0.67
C GLN A 23 -1.76 -7.61 0.41
N LEU A 24 -0.53 -7.43 -0.10
CA LEU A 24 -0.03 -6.12 -0.53
C LEU A 24 -0.86 -5.53 -1.68
N SER A 25 -1.23 -6.37 -2.64
CA SER A 25 -2.02 -5.96 -3.80
C SER A 25 -3.46 -5.57 -3.42
N LEU A 26 -4.05 -6.24 -2.41
CA LEU A 26 -5.36 -5.90 -1.88
C LEU A 26 -5.36 -4.54 -1.16
N PHE A 27 -4.27 -4.18 -0.48
CA PHE A 27 -4.14 -2.81 0.03
C PHE A 27 -4.02 -1.80 -1.11
N ALA A 28 -3.22 -2.09 -2.14
CA ALA A 28 -3.10 -1.23 -3.32
C ALA A 28 -4.46 -1.05 -4.03
N PHE A 29 -5.28 -2.11 -4.08
CA PHE A 29 -6.66 -2.04 -4.58
C PHE A 29 -7.46 -0.97 -3.83
N PHE A 30 -7.44 -0.97 -2.49
CA PHE A 30 -8.12 0.08 -1.72
C PHE A 30 -7.51 1.46 -1.98
N LEU A 31 -6.18 1.56 -1.90
CA LEU A 31 -5.46 2.84 -1.99
C LEU A 31 -5.77 3.58 -3.30
N TYR A 32 -5.66 2.88 -4.44
CA TYR A 32 -5.91 3.46 -5.76
C TYR A 32 -7.41 3.56 -6.09
N GLY A 33 -8.26 2.76 -5.44
CA GLY A 33 -9.71 2.89 -5.53
C GLY A 33 -10.28 4.02 -4.70
N PHE A 34 -9.53 4.51 -3.71
CA PHE A 34 -10.00 5.51 -2.76
C PHE A 34 -10.45 6.80 -3.45
N GLY A 35 -9.68 7.31 -4.44
CA GLY A 35 -10.06 8.50 -5.19
C GLY A 35 -11.37 8.34 -5.97
N ALA A 36 -11.57 7.19 -6.63
CA ALA A 36 -12.80 6.89 -7.35
C ALA A 36 -14.02 6.81 -6.42
N THR A 37 -13.86 6.10 -5.28
CA THR A 37 -14.94 5.95 -4.29
C THR A 37 -15.23 7.23 -3.53
N GLN A 38 -14.20 8.08 -3.33
CA GLN A 38 -14.34 9.37 -2.63
C GLN A 38 -15.29 10.32 -3.36
N ALA A 39 -15.20 10.40 -4.70
CA ALA A 39 -16.09 11.22 -5.49
C ALA A 39 -17.56 10.73 -5.41
N LEU A 40 -17.75 9.41 -5.44
CA LEU A 40 -19.08 8.79 -5.34
C LEU A 40 -19.68 8.94 -3.93
N LEU A 41 -18.86 8.75 -2.89
CA LEU A 41 -19.27 8.93 -1.49
C LEU A 41 -19.65 10.38 -1.20
N ARG A 42 -18.90 11.34 -1.72
CA ARG A 42 -19.19 12.77 -1.60
C ARG A 42 -20.58 13.11 -2.15
N ASP A 43 -20.90 12.58 -3.33
CA ASP A 43 -22.20 12.83 -3.96
C ASP A 43 -23.34 12.25 -3.14
N GLU A 44 -23.18 11.03 -2.62
CA GLU A 44 -24.19 10.40 -1.76
C GLU A 44 -24.38 11.15 -0.44
N GLN A 45 -23.31 11.69 0.13
CA GLN A 45 -23.38 12.44 1.39
C GLN A 45 -23.77 13.91 1.19
N GLY A 46 -23.84 14.40 -0.04
CA GLY A 46 -24.12 15.81 -0.33
C GLY A 46 -23.10 16.79 0.25
N THR A 47 -21.85 16.34 0.44
CA THR A 47 -20.82 17.15 1.11
C THR A 47 -20.01 17.99 0.12
N SER A 48 -19.46 19.11 0.60
CA SER A 48 -18.55 19.95 -0.19
C SER A 48 -17.19 19.25 -0.40
N ARG A 49 -16.41 19.70 -1.40
CA ARG A 49 -15.04 19.22 -1.64
C ARG A 49 -14.13 19.42 -0.43
N THR A 50 -14.30 20.53 0.26
CA THR A 50 -13.54 20.85 1.48
C THR A 50 -13.82 19.81 2.58
N ILE A 51 -15.09 19.43 2.78
CA ILE A 51 -15.45 18.37 3.74
C ILE A 51 -14.95 17.01 3.26
N ALA A 52 -15.08 16.70 1.98
CA ALA A 52 -14.55 15.46 1.41
C ALA A 52 -13.04 15.32 1.59
N SER A 53 -12.27 16.42 1.50
CA SER A 53 -10.81 16.40 1.71
C SER A 53 -10.38 15.99 3.14
N LEU A 54 -11.28 16.05 4.12
CA LEU A 54 -11.02 15.54 5.47
C LEU A 54 -10.66 14.05 5.48
N HIS A 55 -11.22 13.26 4.55
CA HIS A 55 -10.85 11.86 4.44
C HIS A 55 -9.37 11.69 4.07
N ALA A 56 -8.82 12.51 3.17
CA ALA A 56 -7.40 12.49 2.83
C ALA A 56 -6.50 12.89 4.01
N ILE A 57 -6.93 13.91 4.79
CA ILE A 57 -6.23 14.35 6.00
C ILE A 57 -6.23 13.25 7.05
N VAL A 58 -7.40 12.65 7.31
CA VAL A 58 -7.55 11.54 8.27
C VAL A 58 -6.74 10.33 7.83
N PHE A 59 -6.75 10.00 6.54
CA PHE A 59 -5.94 8.91 5.97
C PHE A 59 -4.44 9.16 6.23
N ALA A 60 -3.94 10.36 5.92
CA ALA A 60 -2.54 10.70 6.13
C ALA A 60 -2.14 10.72 7.61
N ALA A 61 -2.97 11.32 8.48
CA ALA A 61 -2.72 11.37 9.92
C ALA A 61 -2.68 9.95 10.54
N ALA A 62 -3.64 9.09 10.16
CA ALA A 62 -3.69 7.71 10.61
C ALA A 62 -2.47 6.90 10.13
N ASN A 63 -1.98 7.12 8.90
CA ASN A 63 -0.74 6.53 8.39
C ASN A 63 0.47 6.90 9.27
N VAL A 64 0.61 8.16 9.63
CA VAL A 64 1.72 8.63 10.49
C VAL A 64 1.65 7.95 11.86
N VAL A 65 0.48 7.98 12.51
CA VAL A 65 0.29 7.36 13.83
C VAL A 65 0.60 5.87 13.79
N ALA A 66 0.04 5.14 12.82
CA ALA A 66 0.31 3.72 12.67
C ALA A 66 1.78 3.45 12.37
N GLY A 67 2.42 4.23 11.47
CA GLY A 67 3.84 4.09 11.15
C GLY A 67 4.75 4.18 12.37
N LEU A 68 4.45 5.06 13.31
CA LEU A 68 5.20 5.20 14.57
C LEU A 68 4.99 4.01 15.53
N LEU A 69 3.82 3.36 15.48
CA LEU A 69 3.48 2.25 16.36
C LEU A 69 3.95 0.89 15.84
N ILE A 70 4.02 0.70 14.52
CA ILE A 70 4.32 -0.58 13.88
C ILE A 70 5.61 -1.24 14.39
N PRO A 71 6.76 -0.55 14.54
CA PRO A 71 7.98 -1.18 15.05
C PRO A 71 7.75 -1.83 16.43
N ARG A 72 7.14 -1.09 17.37
CA ARG A 72 6.83 -1.58 18.72
C ARG A 72 5.87 -2.77 18.69
N LEU A 73 4.85 -2.73 17.81
CA LEU A 73 3.89 -3.82 17.67
C LEU A 73 4.55 -5.08 17.09
N MET A 74 5.44 -4.93 16.10
CA MET A 74 6.20 -6.05 15.54
C MET A 74 7.15 -6.68 16.57
N GLU A 75 7.80 -5.88 17.39
CA GLU A 75 8.67 -6.37 18.46
C GLU A 75 7.88 -7.12 19.53
N ARG A 76 6.73 -6.59 19.95
CA ARG A 76 5.93 -7.17 21.04
C ARG A 76 5.14 -8.41 20.62
N TRP A 77 4.52 -8.39 19.44
CA TRP A 77 3.58 -9.44 19.00
C TRP A 77 4.12 -10.32 17.88
N GLY A 78 5.19 -9.92 17.24
CA GLY A 78 5.71 -10.58 16.04
C GLY A 78 4.90 -10.25 14.79
N ARG A 79 5.53 -10.39 13.64
CA ARG A 79 4.96 -9.98 12.34
C ARG A 79 3.69 -10.74 11.96
N GLY A 80 3.64 -12.04 12.27
CA GLY A 80 2.49 -12.86 11.93
C GLY A 80 1.19 -12.39 12.58
N ARG A 81 1.24 -11.96 13.86
CA ARG A 81 0.07 -11.41 14.56
C ARG A 81 -0.25 -10.00 14.09
N VAL A 82 0.77 -9.17 13.84
CA VAL A 82 0.56 -7.80 13.34
C VAL A 82 -0.14 -7.82 11.97
N ILE A 83 0.26 -8.69 11.03
CA ILE A 83 -0.44 -8.86 9.75
C ILE A 83 -1.90 -9.26 9.97
N ARG A 84 -2.18 -10.21 10.88
CA ARG A 84 -3.55 -10.64 11.17
C ARG A 84 -4.42 -9.49 11.68
N TYR A 85 -3.94 -8.75 12.67
CA TYR A 85 -4.67 -7.59 13.20
C TYR A 85 -4.82 -6.49 12.15
N ALA A 86 -3.79 -6.26 11.34
CA ALA A 86 -3.83 -5.30 10.24
C ALA A 86 -4.94 -5.63 9.22
N VAL A 87 -5.07 -6.90 8.83
CA VAL A 87 -6.14 -7.37 7.93
C VAL A 87 -7.52 -7.20 8.58
N ILE A 88 -7.67 -7.56 9.85
CA ILE A 88 -8.95 -7.39 10.57
C ILE A 88 -9.33 -5.92 10.68
N VAL A 89 -8.40 -5.06 11.10
CA VAL A 89 -8.64 -3.61 11.24
C VAL A 89 -8.96 -2.98 9.89
N MET A 90 -8.25 -3.35 8.82
CA MET A 90 -8.52 -2.88 7.47
C MET A 90 -9.89 -3.33 6.98
N SER A 91 -10.26 -4.60 7.19
CA SER A 91 -11.58 -5.13 6.80
C SER A 91 -12.72 -4.44 7.55
N LEU A 92 -12.56 -4.24 8.86
CA LEU A 92 -13.53 -3.49 9.68
C LEU A 92 -13.62 -2.03 9.19
N GLY A 93 -12.48 -1.41 8.91
CA GLY A 93 -12.42 -0.05 8.36
C GLY A 93 -13.17 0.08 7.04
N ILE A 94 -13.01 -0.87 6.10
CA ILE A 94 -13.75 -0.88 4.83
C ILE A 94 -15.26 -1.03 5.10
N ALA A 95 -15.65 -1.91 6.01
CA ALA A 95 -17.07 -2.10 6.37
C ALA A 95 -17.67 -0.82 6.93
N VAL A 96 -16.97 -0.12 7.83
CA VAL A 96 -17.40 1.16 8.41
C VAL A 96 -17.40 2.28 7.37
N TYR A 97 -16.38 2.34 6.48
CA TYR A 97 -16.30 3.31 5.40
C TYR A 97 -17.47 3.22 4.42
N THR A 98 -17.91 1.99 4.14
CA THR A 98 -19.02 1.73 3.21
C THR A 98 -20.40 1.76 3.87
N ALA A 99 -20.46 1.87 5.20
CA ALA A 99 -21.73 1.91 5.92
C ALA A 99 -22.50 3.24 5.69
N PRO A 100 -23.84 3.22 5.65
CA PRO A 100 -24.64 4.39 5.35
C PRO A 100 -24.88 5.29 6.59
N PHE A 101 -23.87 5.46 7.44
CA PHE A 101 -23.97 6.24 8.69
C PHE A 101 -23.40 7.67 8.59
N GLY A 102 -23.27 8.18 7.35
CA GLY A 102 -22.83 9.55 7.10
C GLY A 102 -21.33 9.81 7.30
N LEU A 103 -20.98 11.10 7.32
CA LEU A 103 -19.60 11.57 7.35
C LEU A 103 -18.77 11.04 8.53
N PRO A 104 -19.25 11.02 9.80
CA PRO A 104 -18.42 10.54 10.90
C PRO A 104 -17.98 9.08 10.74
N ALA A 105 -18.89 8.21 10.30
CA ALA A 105 -18.58 6.81 10.08
C ALA A 105 -17.56 6.63 8.95
N SER A 106 -17.72 7.33 7.84
CA SER A 106 -16.76 7.24 6.72
C SER A 106 -15.38 7.77 7.09
N LEU A 107 -15.25 8.79 7.94
CA LEU A 107 -13.98 9.26 8.47
C LEU A 107 -13.31 8.23 9.40
N ILE A 108 -14.09 7.64 10.33
CA ILE A 108 -13.60 6.55 11.21
C ILE A 108 -13.16 5.35 10.36
N GLY A 109 -13.98 4.95 9.38
CA GLY A 109 -13.64 3.90 8.44
C GLY A 109 -12.33 4.16 7.71
N THR A 110 -12.14 5.39 7.22
CA THR A 110 -10.89 5.83 6.57
C THR A 110 -9.69 5.72 7.50
N ALA A 111 -9.80 6.15 8.77
CA ALA A 111 -8.73 6.03 9.75
C ALA A 111 -8.35 4.57 10.00
N LEU A 112 -9.35 3.69 10.18
CA LEU A 112 -9.12 2.26 10.41
C LEU A 112 -8.47 1.60 9.19
N VAL A 113 -8.96 1.87 7.97
CA VAL A 113 -8.34 1.32 6.75
C VAL A 113 -6.90 1.78 6.61
N SER A 114 -6.63 3.05 6.87
CA SER A 114 -5.28 3.62 6.81
C SER A 114 -4.35 2.94 7.82
N CYS A 115 -4.75 2.86 9.09
CA CYS A 115 -3.99 2.17 10.13
C CYS A 115 -3.73 0.70 9.80
N GLY A 116 -4.77 -0.04 9.41
CA GLY A 116 -4.65 -1.44 9.01
C GLY A 116 -3.77 -1.61 7.78
N GLY A 117 -4.01 -0.81 6.75
CA GLY A 117 -3.31 -0.88 5.47
C GLY A 117 -1.81 -0.61 5.58
N VAL A 118 -1.40 0.49 6.22
CA VAL A 118 0.02 0.80 6.40
C VAL A 118 0.72 -0.24 7.29
N SER A 119 0.01 -0.75 8.32
CA SER A 119 0.53 -1.81 9.17
C SER A 119 0.75 -3.10 8.38
N LEU A 120 -0.19 -3.45 7.50
CA LEU A 120 -0.07 -4.60 6.59
C LEU A 120 1.13 -4.45 5.66
N VAL A 121 1.26 -3.31 4.97
CA VAL A 121 2.34 -3.06 4.00
C VAL A 121 3.70 -3.08 4.67
N ALA A 122 3.88 -2.34 5.77
CA ALA A 122 5.18 -2.27 6.45
C ALA A 122 5.61 -3.64 6.99
N THR A 123 4.66 -4.38 7.59
CA THR A 123 4.95 -5.70 8.17
C THR A 123 5.17 -6.75 7.08
N ALA A 124 4.39 -6.74 5.99
CA ALA A 124 4.55 -7.66 4.87
C ALA A 124 5.87 -7.42 4.12
N ASN A 125 6.27 -6.16 3.91
CA ASN A 125 7.57 -5.82 3.31
C ASN A 125 8.72 -6.33 4.17
N ALA A 126 8.67 -6.09 5.49
CA ALA A 126 9.67 -6.62 6.42
C ALA A 126 9.71 -8.15 6.42
N PHE A 127 8.55 -8.81 6.37
CA PHE A 127 8.44 -10.26 6.26
C PHE A 127 9.09 -10.78 4.96
N ILE A 128 8.77 -10.18 3.80
CA ILE A 128 9.32 -10.58 2.50
C ILE A 128 10.84 -10.47 2.51
N LEU A 129 11.40 -9.36 3.01
CA LEU A 129 12.85 -9.16 3.06
C LEU A 129 13.55 -10.23 3.90
N ASP A 130 13.04 -10.54 5.07
CA ASP A 130 13.66 -11.54 5.95
C ASP A 130 13.41 -12.97 5.45
N TYR A 131 12.23 -13.25 4.90
CA TYR A 131 11.88 -14.58 4.38
C TYR A 131 12.68 -14.93 3.13
N GLN A 132 12.86 -13.98 2.20
CA GLN A 132 13.58 -14.18 0.95
C GLN A 132 15.10 -13.95 1.08
N GLY A 133 15.55 -13.28 2.14
CA GLY A 133 16.99 -13.01 2.38
C GLY A 133 17.60 -12.22 1.21
N SER A 134 18.66 -12.76 0.58
CA SER A 134 19.35 -12.09 -0.53
C SER A 134 18.46 -11.84 -1.77
N ALA A 135 17.37 -12.58 -1.93
CA ALA A 135 16.38 -12.37 -3.00
C ALA A 135 15.27 -11.36 -2.62
N GLY A 136 15.28 -10.84 -1.39
CA GLY A 136 14.27 -9.94 -0.85
C GLY A 136 13.98 -8.72 -1.72
N PRO A 137 14.96 -7.95 -2.20
CA PRO A 137 14.72 -6.80 -3.08
C PRO A 137 14.00 -7.17 -4.37
N ALA A 138 14.36 -8.30 -5.00
CA ALA A 138 13.69 -8.80 -6.20
C ALA A 138 12.25 -9.24 -5.91
N ALA A 139 12.02 -9.88 -4.76
CA ALA A 139 10.68 -10.27 -4.30
C ALA A 139 9.79 -9.06 -4.03
N LEU A 140 10.30 -7.99 -3.40
CA LEU A 140 9.58 -6.74 -3.23
C LEU A 140 9.21 -6.08 -4.56
N THR A 141 10.11 -6.11 -5.54
CA THR A 141 9.83 -5.59 -6.88
C THR A 141 8.67 -6.34 -7.53
N GLN A 142 8.64 -7.68 -7.41
CA GLN A 142 7.54 -8.51 -7.91
C GLN A 142 6.22 -8.23 -7.18
N ALA A 143 6.25 -8.10 -5.85
CA ALA A 143 5.09 -7.74 -5.05
C ALA A 143 4.51 -6.39 -5.46
N ASN A 144 5.38 -5.37 -5.65
CA ASN A 144 4.97 -4.05 -6.10
C ASN A 144 4.43 -4.04 -7.54
N ALA A 145 4.96 -4.91 -8.43
CA ALA A 145 4.42 -5.06 -9.78
C ALA A 145 2.98 -5.61 -9.74
N LEU A 146 2.72 -6.63 -8.91
CA LEU A 146 1.37 -7.16 -8.72
C LEU A 146 0.45 -6.12 -8.08
N ALA A 147 0.93 -5.38 -7.07
CA ALA A 147 0.18 -4.29 -6.45
C ALA A 147 -0.20 -3.19 -7.45
N ALA A 148 0.71 -2.83 -8.37
CA ALA A 148 0.44 -1.86 -9.43
C ALA A 148 -0.62 -2.36 -10.42
N LEU A 149 -0.63 -3.65 -10.74
CA LEU A 149 -1.69 -4.26 -11.56
C LEU A 149 -3.06 -4.13 -10.89
N PHE A 150 -3.17 -4.43 -9.59
CA PHE A 150 -4.41 -4.25 -8.83
C PHE A 150 -4.82 -2.78 -8.77
N GLY A 151 -3.86 -1.88 -8.59
CA GLY A 151 -4.10 -0.43 -8.62
C GLY A 151 -4.63 0.07 -9.97
N PHE A 152 -4.20 -0.54 -11.08
CA PHE A 152 -4.73 -0.26 -12.42
C PHE A 152 -6.15 -0.81 -12.61
N LEU A 153 -6.42 -2.02 -12.10
CA LEU A 153 -7.71 -2.69 -12.29
C LEU A 153 -8.83 -2.07 -11.45
N VAL A 154 -8.54 -1.54 -10.26
CA VAL A 154 -9.59 -1.11 -9.33
C VAL A 154 -10.47 0.03 -9.85
N PRO A 155 -9.98 1.10 -10.49
CA PRO A 155 -10.85 2.13 -11.04
C PRO A 155 -11.79 1.58 -12.12
N LEU A 156 -11.32 0.61 -12.91
CA LEU A 156 -12.13 -0.07 -13.92
C LEU A 156 -13.23 -0.92 -13.28
N ILE A 157 -12.91 -1.65 -12.21
CA ILE A 157 -13.88 -2.46 -11.46
C ILE A 157 -14.94 -1.56 -10.82
N ILE A 158 -14.55 -0.46 -10.17
CA ILE A 158 -15.48 0.48 -9.56
C ILE A 158 -16.35 1.16 -10.64
N GLY A 159 -15.76 1.56 -11.76
CA GLY A 159 -16.50 2.10 -12.89
C GLY A 159 -17.52 1.10 -13.44
N LEU A 160 -17.13 -0.15 -13.63
CA LEU A 160 -18.00 -1.22 -14.12
C LEU A 160 -19.14 -1.53 -13.14
N THR A 161 -18.86 -1.71 -11.85
CA THR A 161 -19.90 -1.99 -10.84
C THR A 161 -20.90 -0.83 -10.70
N THR A 162 -20.41 0.40 -10.88
CA THR A 162 -21.28 1.59 -10.91
C THR A 162 -22.14 1.62 -12.18
N ALA A 163 -21.58 1.30 -13.34
CA ALA A 163 -22.30 1.26 -14.62
C ALA A 163 -23.38 0.16 -14.64
N LEU A 164 -23.14 -0.98 -13.99
CA LEU A 164 -24.07 -2.09 -13.86
C LEU A 164 -25.14 -1.87 -12.76
N ALA A 165 -25.18 -0.69 -12.15
CA ALA A 165 -26.07 -0.36 -11.03
C ALA A 165 -25.93 -1.27 -9.79
N TRP A 166 -24.81 -2.03 -9.66
CA TRP A 166 -24.51 -2.81 -8.46
C TRP A 166 -23.99 -1.94 -7.32
N GLY A 167 -23.59 -0.70 -7.65
CA GLY A 167 -23.02 0.26 -6.73
C GLY A 167 -21.51 0.05 -6.48
N TRP A 168 -20.81 1.14 -6.19
CA TRP A 168 -19.37 1.16 -5.97
C TRP A 168 -18.92 0.34 -4.73
N ARG A 169 -19.83 0.13 -3.77
CA ARG A 169 -19.57 -0.61 -2.54
C ARG A 169 -19.28 -2.08 -2.77
N THR A 170 -19.86 -2.68 -3.81
CA THR A 170 -19.68 -4.12 -4.11
C THR A 170 -18.23 -4.48 -4.36
N GLY A 171 -17.46 -3.64 -5.06
CA GLY A 171 -16.02 -3.83 -5.25
C GLY A 171 -15.25 -3.85 -3.94
N LEU A 172 -15.63 -3.00 -2.98
CA LEU A 172 -14.99 -2.94 -1.65
C LEU A 172 -15.42 -4.09 -0.74
N TRP A 173 -16.64 -4.60 -0.86
CA TRP A 173 -17.07 -5.79 -0.11
C TRP A 173 -16.35 -7.04 -0.60
N ALA A 174 -16.15 -7.18 -1.91
CA ALA A 174 -15.32 -8.25 -2.46
C ALA A 174 -13.88 -8.17 -1.92
N LEU A 175 -13.34 -6.96 -1.73
CA LEU A 175 -12.03 -6.75 -1.12
C LEU A 175 -11.98 -7.26 0.34
N ILE A 176 -13.03 -7.04 1.16
CA ILE A 176 -13.11 -7.58 2.52
C ILE A 176 -13.00 -9.10 2.49
N VAL A 177 -13.79 -9.74 1.63
CA VAL A 177 -13.76 -11.22 1.49
C VAL A 177 -12.36 -11.69 1.09
N ALA A 178 -11.75 -11.05 0.10
CA ALA A 178 -10.39 -11.39 -0.37
C ALA A 178 -9.34 -11.23 0.74
N LEU A 179 -9.40 -10.15 1.53
CA LEU A 179 -8.51 -9.92 2.67
C LEU A 179 -8.64 -11.04 3.71
N LEU A 180 -9.86 -11.37 4.10
CA LEU A 180 -10.12 -12.42 5.10
C LEU A 180 -9.71 -13.81 4.60
N VAL A 181 -10.00 -14.12 3.32
CA VAL A 181 -9.59 -15.39 2.70
C VAL A 181 -8.06 -15.50 2.63
N THR A 182 -7.37 -14.46 2.19
CA THR A 182 -5.89 -14.49 2.14
C THR A 182 -5.27 -14.63 3.53
N GLU A 183 -5.84 -14.00 4.55
CA GLU A 183 -5.38 -14.18 5.93
C GLU A 183 -5.66 -15.59 6.47
N LEU A 184 -6.83 -16.16 6.17
CA LEU A 184 -7.15 -17.54 6.51
C LEU A 184 -6.17 -18.52 5.85
N LEU A 185 -5.89 -18.33 4.56
CA LEU A 185 -4.91 -19.15 3.83
C LEU A 185 -3.50 -18.99 4.42
N ARG A 186 -3.11 -17.77 4.81
CA ARG A 186 -1.82 -17.49 5.44
C ARG A 186 -1.72 -18.18 6.82
N SER A 187 -2.78 -18.12 7.62
CA SER A 187 -2.80 -18.71 8.96
C SER A 187 -2.77 -20.24 8.95
N ARG A 188 -3.16 -20.86 7.85
CA ARG A 188 -3.14 -22.32 7.64
C ARG A 188 -1.82 -22.86 7.10
N GLN A 189 -0.82 -21.97 6.83
CA GLN A 189 0.48 -22.43 6.35
C GLN A 189 1.22 -23.24 7.42
N PRO A 190 1.91 -24.33 7.05
CA PRO A 190 2.68 -25.13 8.00
C PRO A 190 3.80 -24.27 8.63
N HIS A 191 3.98 -24.44 9.93
CA HIS A 191 4.96 -23.68 10.70
C HIS A 191 6.38 -24.26 10.48
N THR A 192 7.00 -23.92 9.35
CA THR A 192 8.40 -24.26 9.11
C THR A 192 9.32 -23.38 9.97
N PRO A 193 10.53 -23.85 10.36
CA PRO A 193 11.47 -23.04 11.14
C PRO A 193 11.78 -21.68 10.47
N ARG A 194 11.92 -21.66 9.14
CA ARG A 194 12.14 -20.45 8.36
C ARG A 194 10.96 -19.47 8.48
N LEU A 195 9.73 -19.98 8.41
CA LEU A 195 8.52 -19.18 8.55
C LEU A 195 8.38 -18.62 9.97
N GLN A 196 8.70 -19.43 10.99
CA GLN A 196 8.68 -19.00 12.38
C GLN A 196 9.69 -17.86 12.65
N LEU A 197 10.90 -17.97 12.13
CA LEU A 197 11.93 -16.93 12.23
C LEU A 197 11.49 -15.63 11.53
N ALA A 198 10.88 -15.72 10.36
CA ALA A 198 10.42 -14.55 9.61
C ALA A 198 9.16 -13.89 10.21
N GLN A 199 8.29 -14.65 10.87
CA GLN A 199 7.05 -14.17 11.48
C GLN A 199 7.18 -13.82 12.96
N GLY A 200 8.18 -14.34 13.64
CA GLY A 200 8.44 -14.10 15.06
C GLY A 200 8.88 -12.66 15.36
N PRO A 201 8.93 -12.31 16.66
CA PRO A 201 9.65 -11.12 17.08
C PRO A 201 11.11 -11.22 16.59
N ARG A 202 11.64 -10.12 16.09
CA ARG A 202 13.04 -10.10 15.66
C ARG A 202 13.88 -10.42 16.89
N PRO A 203 14.74 -11.46 16.88
CA PRO A 203 15.70 -11.63 17.95
C PRO A 203 16.43 -10.28 18.06
N GLN A 204 16.43 -9.70 19.25
CA GLN A 204 17.37 -8.62 19.53
C GLN A 204 18.73 -9.23 19.26
N HIS A 205 19.38 -8.81 18.15
CA HIS A 205 20.77 -9.13 17.98
C HIS A 205 21.45 -8.73 19.30
N PRO A 206 22.16 -9.63 19.98
CA PRO A 206 22.98 -9.19 21.07
C PRO A 206 23.79 -8.04 20.47
N THR A 207 23.61 -6.86 21.00
CA THR A 207 24.47 -5.73 20.73
C THR A 207 25.86 -6.32 20.85
N THR A 208 26.52 -6.59 19.72
CA THR A 208 27.95 -6.90 19.74
C THR A 208 28.54 -5.75 20.54
N ALA A 209 28.98 -6.08 21.74
CA ALA A 209 29.62 -5.16 22.65
C ALA A 209 30.82 -4.60 21.89
N GLY A 210 30.68 -3.46 21.28
CA GLY A 210 31.68 -2.84 20.43
C GLY A 210 31.19 -1.62 19.65
N CYS A 211 29.88 -1.49 19.38
CA CYS A 211 29.31 -0.27 18.81
C CYS A 211 28.46 0.45 19.87
N SER A 212 29.04 0.75 21.01
CA SER A 212 28.53 1.72 21.98
C SER A 212 28.88 3.13 21.49
N GLY A 213 28.11 3.57 20.54
CA GLY A 213 28.05 4.92 20.04
C GLY A 213 26.82 4.98 19.17
N HIS A 214 25.70 5.42 19.72
CA HIS A 214 24.69 6.08 18.93
C HIS A 214 25.42 7.32 18.40
N ASP A 215 26.10 7.14 17.27
CA ASP A 215 26.65 8.26 16.52
C ASP A 215 25.44 9.03 16.02
N HIS A 216 25.01 10.00 16.84
CA HIS A 216 24.01 11.00 16.51
C HIS A 216 24.57 11.99 15.48
N SER A 217 25.38 11.48 14.52
CA SER A 217 25.79 12.30 13.41
C SER A 217 24.52 12.77 12.67
N PRO A 218 24.36 14.08 12.52
CA PRO A 218 23.17 14.61 11.85
C PRO A 218 23.09 14.01 10.44
N MET A 219 21.89 13.54 10.07
CA MET A 219 21.65 12.98 8.74
C MET A 219 22.18 13.92 7.65
N PRO A 220 22.93 13.42 6.67
CA PRO A 220 23.53 14.26 5.64
C PRO A 220 22.44 15.06 4.89
N ARG A 221 22.76 16.29 4.50
CA ARG A 221 21.82 17.17 3.77
C ARG A 221 21.18 16.46 2.56
N ARG A 222 21.91 15.59 1.87
CA ARG A 222 21.42 14.78 0.74
C ARG A 222 20.23 13.90 1.12
N PHE A 223 20.17 13.38 2.34
CA PHE A 223 19.03 12.60 2.83
C PHE A 223 17.76 13.45 2.88
N TRP A 224 17.85 14.67 3.42
CA TRP A 224 16.70 15.57 3.52
C TRP A 224 16.19 16.03 2.15
N TRP A 225 17.10 16.31 1.21
CA TRP A 225 16.74 16.59 -0.18
C TRP A 225 16.03 15.42 -0.84
N SER A 226 16.56 14.20 -0.71
CA SER A 226 15.93 12.99 -1.25
C SER A 226 14.54 12.77 -0.63
N LEU A 227 14.40 12.99 0.68
CA LEU A 227 13.12 12.90 1.38
C LEU A 227 12.11 13.92 0.84
N GLY A 228 12.56 15.17 0.62
CA GLY A 228 11.72 16.23 0.04
C GLY A 228 11.24 15.90 -1.37
N VAL A 229 12.13 15.40 -2.23
CA VAL A 229 11.79 14.98 -3.62
C VAL A 229 10.78 13.83 -3.59
N VAL A 230 11.01 12.79 -2.79
CA VAL A 230 10.08 11.67 -2.64
C VAL A 230 8.74 12.15 -2.10
N GLY A 231 8.74 13.05 -1.11
CA GLY A 231 7.52 13.65 -0.57
C GLY A 231 6.72 14.42 -1.64
N LEU A 232 7.38 15.19 -2.48
CA LEU A 232 6.74 15.93 -3.57
C LEU A 232 6.15 14.99 -4.64
N LEU A 233 6.89 13.94 -5.01
CA LEU A 233 6.41 12.93 -5.95
C LEU A 233 5.16 12.22 -5.41
N LEU A 234 5.18 11.80 -4.14
CA LEU A 234 4.02 11.19 -3.49
C LEU A 234 2.83 12.17 -3.40
N ALA A 235 3.07 13.43 -3.05
CA ALA A 235 2.01 14.45 -3.02
C ALA A 235 1.35 14.63 -4.39
N THR A 236 2.14 14.65 -5.47
CA THR A 236 1.63 14.73 -6.84
C THR A 236 0.82 13.47 -7.20
N GLU A 237 1.35 12.27 -6.88
CA GLU A 237 0.66 11.00 -7.10
C GLU A 237 -0.70 10.97 -6.40
N PHE A 238 -0.73 11.31 -5.10
CA PHE A 238 -1.98 11.34 -4.34
C PHE A 238 -2.97 12.38 -4.84
N THR A 239 -2.49 13.58 -5.22
CA THR A 239 -3.35 14.64 -5.76
C THR A 239 -4.02 14.17 -7.05
N LEU A 240 -3.27 13.59 -7.98
CA LEU A 240 -3.82 13.05 -9.22
C LEU A 240 -4.81 11.91 -8.94
N THR A 241 -4.46 10.99 -8.05
CA THR A 241 -5.32 9.84 -7.74
C THR A 241 -6.62 10.24 -7.05
N LEU A 242 -6.60 11.23 -6.17
CA LEU A 242 -7.77 11.64 -5.40
C LEU A 242 -8.71 12.57 -6.18
N TRP A 243 -8.17 13.46 -6.99
CA TRP A 243 -8.96 14.56 -7.56
C TRP A 243 -9.23 14.44 -9.07
N SER A 244 -8.54 13.55 -9.80
CA SER A 244 -8.71 13.47 -11.27
C SER A 244 -10.13 13.05 -11.66
N ALA A 245 -10.76 12.13 -10.94
CA ALA A 245 -12.13 11.72 -11.24
C ALA A 245 -13.12 12.88 -11.08
N ASP A 246 -12.97 13.66 -10.01
CA ASP A 246 -13.82 14.82 -9.75
C ASP A 246 -13.62 15.94 -10.78
N LEU A 247 -12.37 16.20 -11.13
CA LEU A 247 -12.02 17.18 -12.16
C LEU A 247 -12.59 16.82 -13.53
N LEU A 248 -12.51 15.55 -13.93
CA LEU A 248 -13.03 15.06 -15.19
C LEU A 248 -14.55 15.10 -15.26
N ARG A 249 -15.22 14.85 -14.16
CA ARG A 249 -16.70 15.04 -14.07
C ARG A 249 -17.10 16.50 -14.29
N GLU A 250 -16.37 17.41 -13.66
CA GLU A 250 -16.71 18.84 -13.73
C GLU A 250 -16.32 19.49 -15.05
N ARG A 251 -15.12 19.20 -15.56
CA ARG A 251 -14.55 19.87 -16.73
C ARG A 251 -14.93 19.21 -18.05
N ALA A 252 -15.02 17.86 -18.04
CA ALA A 252 -15.33 17.08 -19.23
C ALA A 252 -16.76 16.54 -19.26
N GLY A 253 -17.58 16.80 -18.23
CA GLY A 253 -18.97 16.34 -18.16
C GLY A 253 -19.13 14.82 -18.11
N LEU A 254 -18.10 14.08 -17.68
CA LEU A 254 -18.15 12.62 -17.62
C LEU A 254 -19.12 12.14 -16.56
N GLY A 255 -19.91 11.11 -16.89
CA GLY A 255 -20.74 10.42 -15.91
C GLY A 255 -19.90 9.74 -14.81
N PRO A 256 -20.51 9.40 -13.65
CA PRO A 256 -19.80 8.86 -12.47
C PRO A 256 -18.95 7.62 -12.78
N ALA A 257 -19.49 6.68 -13.55
CA ALA A 257 -18.80 5.45 -13.94
C ALA A 257 -17.58 5.70 -14.84
N ALA A 258 -17.74 6.57 -15.86
CA ALA A 258 -16.66 6.92 -16.78
C ALA A 258 -15.54 7.69 -16.08
N ALA A 259 -15.88 8.62 -15.18
CA ALA A 259 -14.92 9.37 -14.39
C ALA A 259 -14.14 8.47 -13.43
N ALA A 260 -14.79 7.52 -12.77
CA ALA A 260 -14.13 6.53 -11.93
C ALA A 260 -13.17 5.65 -12.77
N ALA A 261 -13.62 5.15 -13.91
CA ALA A 261 -12.80 4.33 -14.79
C ALA A 261 -11.59 5.09 -15.39
N SER A 262 -11.71 6.39 -15.64
CA SER A 262 -10.64 7.22 -16.20
C SER A 262 -9.41 7.32 -15.30
N LEU A 263 -9.53 7.10 -14.00
CA LEU A 263 -8.39 6.99 -13.08
C LEU A 263 -7.43 5.85 -13.47
N ALA A 264 -7.92 4.84 -14.21
CA ALA A 264 -7.05 3.80 -14.75
C ALA A 264 -5.98 4.36 -15.70
N ALA A 265 -6.22 5.50 -16.36
CA ALA A 265 -5.18 6.16 -17.17
C ALA A 265 -4.03 6.67 -16.31
N VAL A 266 -4.31 7.25 -15.15
CA VAL A 266 -3.31 7.73 -14.19
C VAL A 266 -2.53 6.54 -13.62
N THR A 267 -3.22 5.55 -13.06
CA THR A 267 -2.58 4.38 -12.46
C THR A 267 -1.87 3.50 -13.50
N GLY A 268 -2.41 3.41 -14.73
CA GLY A 268 -1.79 2.74 -15.86
C GLY A 268 -0.51 3.45 -16.33
N GLY A 269 -0.51 4.77 -16.41
CA GLY A 269 0.68 5.58 -16.69
C GLY A 269 1.77 5.36 -15.64
N MET A 270 1.41 5.29 -14.36
CA MET A 270 2.34 4.98 -13.27
C MET A 270 2.90 3.55 -13.38
N PHE A 271 2.07 2.58 -13.71
CA PHE A 271 2.49 1.20 -13.93
C PHE A 271 3.50 1.10 -15.07
N LEU A 272 3.19 1.71 -16.22
CA LEU A 272 4.10 1.77 -17.37
C LEU A 272 5.40 2.51 -17.03
N GLY A 273 5.31 3.63 -16.33
CA GLY A 273 6.47 4.41 -15.88
C GLY A 273 7.40 3.59 -14.95
N ARG A 274 6.84 2.78 -14.06
CA ARG A 274 7.63 1.86 -13.20
C ARG A 274 8.32 0.76 -14.00
N ILE A 275 7.64 0.18 -15.01
CA ILE A 275 8.25 -0.84 -15.89
C ILE A 275 9.39 -0.22 -16.72
N VAL A 276 9.15 0.91 -17.36
CA VAL A 276 10.16 1.61 -18.18
C VAL A 276 11.32 2.06 -17.27
N GLY A 277 11.04 2.70 -16.14
CA GLY A 277 12.05 3.15 -15.19
C GLY A 277 12.91 2.00 -14.65
N SER A 278 12.32 0.85 -14.34
CA SER A 278 13.06 -0.33 -13.88
C SER A 278 14.01 -0.87 -14.97
N ARG A 279 13.57 -0.88 -16.24
CA ARG A 279 14.42 -1.31 -17.37
C ARG A 279 15.54 -0.31 -17.65
N LEU A 280 15.27 1.00 -17.55
CA LEU A 280 16.30 2.03 -17.69
C LEU A 280 17.34 1.94 -16.58
N ALA A 281 16.91 1.78 -15.33
CA ALA A 281 17.79 1.64 -14.17
C ALA A 281 18.72 0.39 -14.26
N GLN A 282 18.29 -0.66 -14.97
CA GLN A 282 19.14 -1.84 -15.22
C GLN A 282 20.19 -1.59 -16.31
N ARG A 283 19.92 -0.71 -17.27
CA ARG A 283 20.79 -0.43 -18.41
C ARG A 283 21.73 0.76 -18.19
N TRP A 284 21.32 1.70 -17.36
CA TRP A 284 22.03 2.96 -17.13
C TRP A 284 22.46 3.04 -15.65
N ARG A 285 23.65 3.59 -15.42
CA ARG A 285 24.08 3.85 -14.04
C ARG A 285 23.14 4.88 -13.42
N VAL A 286 22.69 4.60 -12.20
CA VAL A 286 21.75 5.43 -11.43
C VAL A 286 22.19 6.90 -11.37
N ASP A 287 23.52 7.14 -11.31
CA ASP A 287 24.11 8.48 -11.30
C ASP A 287 23.80 9.32 -12.57
N ARG A 288 23.48 8.66 -13.70
CA ARG A 288 23.11 9.34 -14.95
C ARG A 288 21.60 9.53 -15.14
N LEU A 289 20.81 8.90 -14.31
CA LEU A 289 19.33 9.01 -14.34
C LEU A 289 18.83 10.11 -13.41
N LEU A 290 19.68 10.60 -12.48
CA LEU A 290 19.34 11.61 -11.49
C LEU A 290 19.92 13.00 -11.84
N VAL A 291 20.59 13.15 -12.97
CA VAL A 291 21.04 14.41 -13.57
C VAL A 291 20.18 14.71 -14.81
#